data_60ba8bdbab6f0114e8a90a1442fe5b5e
#
_entry.id   60ba8bdbab6f0114e8a90a1442fe5b5e
#
_cell.length_a   1.000
_cell.length_b   1.000
_cell.length_c   1.000
_cell.angle_alpha   90.00
_cell.angle_beta   90.00
_cell.angle_gamma   90.00
#
_symmetry.space_group_name_H-M   'P 1'
#
loop_
_entity.id
_entity.type
_entity.pdbx_description
1 polymer ?
#
loop_
_entity_poly.entity_id
_entity_poly.type
_entity_poly.pdbx_seq_one_letter_code
_entity_poly.pdbx_strand_id
1 'polypeptide(L)'
;VVFGTTVSGRPAELANVENIVGLFINTLPLRITIDDDTTIAPLLRRMQEDQLDLRRFEFTPLVDIHRHSEVPGDQSLFDSILVFENYPVGEAVHSADELLDIGHITTIEHTNFPLTLIVEPSDKLAIRLSYDATLFESVAIQRTLQHLQRVIHGVLSQPDVPLSRLPILGEQERNQILHEWNPAPANYPRNLCLHQIFERQVKAHPNRVAVIAGDEEISYDE
;
A
#
# COMPACT_ATOMS: atom_id res chain seq x y z
N VAL A 1 -4.25 4.27 8.21
CA VAL A 1 -3.01 3.54 7.90
C VAL A 1 -1.88 4.18 8.66
N VAL A 2 -0.96 3.38 9.21
CA VAL A 2 0.26 3.86 9.89
C VAL A 2 1.46 3.16 9.26
N PHE A 3 2.51 3.91 8.98
CA PHE A 3 3.80 3.39 8.56
C PHE A 3 4.93 4.30 9.08
N GLY A 4 6.15 3.79 9.11
CA GLY A 4 7.31 4.59 9.49
C GLY A 4 7.81 5.46 8.34
N THR A 5 8.28 6.64 8.64
CA THR A 5 9.02 7.48 7.69
C THR A 5 10.36 7.88 8.30
N THR A 6 11.41 7.83 7.49
CA THR A 6 12.73 8.28 7.93
C THR A 6 12.82 9.79 7.87
N VAL A 7 13.46 10.38 8.89
CA VAL A 7 13.74 11.80 8.99
C VAL A 7 15.24 12.00 9.20
N SER A 8 15.78 13.15 8.77
CA SER A 8 17.20 13.42 8.91
C SER A 8 17.63 13.62 10.37
N GLY A 9 16.71 14.01 11.24
CA GLY A 9 16.97 14.30 12.65
C GLY A 9 17.94 15.47 12.86
N ARG A 10 18.16 16.31 11.85
CA ARG A 10 19.04 17.50 11.88
C ARG A 10 18.19 18.76 11.93
N PRO A 11 17.77 19.21 13.13
CA PRO A 11 16.92 20.38 13.24
C PRO A 11 17.66 21.65 12.81
N ALA A 12 16.99 22.50 12.01
CA ALA A 12 17.58 23.73 11.51
C ALA A 12 17.92 24.76 12.62
N GLU A 13 17.32 24.61 13.78
CA GLU A 13 17.55 25.45 14.97
C GLU A 13 18.90 25.16 15.63
N LEU A 14 19.50 24.00 15.38
CA LEU A 14 20.80 23.66 15.93
C LEU A 14 21.90 24.22 15.06
N ALA A 15 22.63 25.21 15.57
CA ALA A 15 23.69 25.86 14.84
C ALA A 15 24.78 24.86 14.42
N ASN A 16 25.19 24.95 13.15
CA ASN A 16 26.20 24.06 12.54
C ASN A 16 25.86 22.57 12.54
N VAL A 17 24.59 22.19 12.63
CA VAL A 17 24.15 20.79 12.65
C VAL A 17 24.65 19.99 11.43
N GLU A 18 24.83 20.64 10.30
CA GLU A 18 25.35 20.02 9.08
C GLU A 18 26.80 19.54 9.20
N ASN A 19 27.59 20.21 10.07
CA ASN A 19 29.00 19.88 10.32
C ASN A 19 29.20 18.92 11.50
N ILE A 20 28.12 18.55 12.22
CA ILE A 20 28.21 17.64 13.34
C ILE A 20 28.30 16.20 12.82
N VAL A 21 29.36 15.50 13.16
CA VAL A 21 29.52 14.08 12.82
C VAL A 21 28.73 13.24 13.81
N GLY A 22 27.86 12.37 13.30
CA GLY A 22 27.04 11.48 14.12
C GLY A 22 25.83 10.95 13.38
N LEU A 23 25.18 9.94 13.97
CA LEU A 23 23.92 9.38 13.48
C LEU A 23 22.76 10.22 14.00
N PHE A 24 22.08 10.92 13.11
CA PHE A 24 20.91 11.74 13.42
C PHE A 24 19.62 11.15 12.86
N ILE A 25 19.73 10.25 11.88
CA ILE A 25 18.56 9.63 11.24
C ILE A 25 17.68 8.95 12.30
N ASN A 26 16.40 9.26 12.24
CA ASN A 26 15.37 8.67 13.09
C ASN A 26 14.19 8.19 12.22
N THR A 27 13.37 7.31 12.78
CA THR A 27 12.14 6.83 12.14
C THR A 27 10.95 7.24 12.99
N LEU A 28 9.99 7.91 12.36
CA LEU A 28 8.77 8.38 13.03
C LEU A 28 7.53 7.72 12.43
N PRO A 29 6.49 7.43 13.22
CA PRO A 29 5.23 6.93 12.71
C PRO A 29 4.48 8.05 11.97
N LEU A 30 4.06 7.79 10.73
CA LEU A 30 3.17 8.65 9.98
C LEU A 30 1.80 7.98 9.86
N ARG A 31 0.77 8.63 10.40
CA ARG A 31 -0.61 8.17 10.34
C ARG A 31 -1.38 8.94 9.27
N ILE A 32 -1.95 8.23 8.31
CA ILE A 32 -2.75 8.81 7.24
C ILE A 32 -4.17 8.26 7.32
N THR A 33 -5.15 9.14 7.32
CA THR A 33 -6.57 8.81 7.19
C THR A 33 -7.03 9.13 5.78
N ILE A 34 -7.64 8.16 5.12
CA ILE A 34 -8.18 8.28 3.76
C ILE A 34 -9.64 7.89 3.84
N ASP A 35 -10.53 8.83 3.50
CA ASP A 35 -11.96 8.59 3.39
C ASP A 35 -12.30 8.25 1.92
N ASP A 36 -13.46 7.62 1.68
CA ASP A 36 -13.85 7.10 0.37
C ASP A 36 -13.88 8.17 -0.75
N ASP A 37 -14.21 9.41 -0.41
CA ASP A 37 -14.30 10.53 -1.35
C ASP A 37 -13.00 11.38 -1.41
N THR A 38 -11.94 10.94 -0.72
CA THR A 38 -10.68 11.70 -0.68
C THR A 38 -10.03 11.75 -2.06
N THR A 39 -9.78 12.96 -2.56
CA THR A 39 -8.95 13.20 -3.76
C THR A 39 -7.51 13.52 -3.38
N ILE A 40 -6.58 13.46 -4.35
CA ILE A 40 -5.15 13.57 -4.06
C ILE A 40 -4.73 14.95 -3.53
N ALA A 41 -5.23 16.04 -4.08
CA ALA A 41 -4.74 17.38 -3.73
C ALA A 41 -5.05 17.78 -2.27
N PRO A 42 -6.27 17.58 -1.73
CA PRO A 42 -6.53 17.78 -0.30
C PRO A 42 -5.71 16.86 0.60
N LEU A 43 -5.52 15.61 0.18
CA LEU A 43 -4.71 14.66 0.95
C LEU A 43 -3.26 15.14 1.08
N LEU A 44 -2.64 15.54 -0.03
CA LEU A 44 -1.26 16.03 -0.03
C LEU A 44 -1.07 17.28 0.85
N ARG A 45 -2.03 18.22 0.83
CA ARG A 45 -1.97 19.40 1.71
C ARG A 45 -2.00 19.01 3.17
N ARG A 46 -2.95 18.15 3.56
CA ARG A 46 -3.04 17.64 4.93
C ARG A 46 -1.75 16.91 5.34
N MET A 47 -1.22 16.05 4.47
CA MET A 47 0.04 15.36 4.75
C MET A 47 1.21 16.32 4.92
N GLN A 48 1.28 17.41 4.16
CA GLN A 48 2.31 18.43 4.33
C GLN A 48 2.18 19.15 5.69
N GLU A 49 0.97 19.48 6.11
CA GLU A 49 0.67 20.06 7.41
C GLU A 49 1.07 19.10 8.55
N ASP A 50 0.65 17.84 8.46
CA ASP A 50 0.99 16.80 9.43
C ASP A 50 2.52 16.58 9.53
N GLN A 51 3.23 16.60 8.39
CA GLN A 51 4.68 16.48 8.37
C GLN A 51 5.40 17.69 8.98
N LEU A 52 4.88 18.91 8.81
CA LEU A 52 5.44 20.09 9.45
C LEU A 52 5.33 20.01 10.98
N ASP A 53 4.21 19.50 11.48
CA ASP A 53 4.04 19.29 12.92
C ASP A 53 4.93 18.14 13.43
N LEU A 54 5.09 17.08 12.64
CA LEU A 54 5.94 15.94 12.97
C LEU A 54 7.43 16.33 13.13
N ARG A 55 7.90 17.31 12.38
CA ARG A 55 9.29 17.83 12.48
C ARG A 55 9.67 18.25 13.89
N ARG A 56 8.74 18.73 14.68
CA ARG A 56 8.98 19.11 16.10
C ARG A 56 9.40 17.93 16.96
N PHE A 57 9.18 16.72 16.50
CA PHE A 57 9.43 15.48 17.23
C PHE A 57 10.50 14.61 16.54
N GLU A 58 11.25 15.15 15.57
CA GLU A 58 12.23 14.39 14.77
C GLU A 58 13.31 13.70 15.63
N PHE A 59 13.59 14.22 16.83
CA PHE A 59 14.56 13.66 17.77
C PHE A 59 13.94 12.79 18.86
N THR A 60 12.63 12.55 18.83
CA THR A 60 11.97 11.68 19.81
C THR A 60 12.26 10.23 19.47
N PRO A 61 12.86 9.44 20.39
CA PRO A 61 13.13 8.03 20.13
C PRO A 61 11.84 7.24 19.86
N LEU A 62 11.85 6.35 18.89
CA LEU A 62 10.68 5.53 18.54
C LEU A 62 10.15 4.72 19.74
N VAL A 63 11.04 4.29 20.63
CA VAL A 63 10.67 3.57 21.87
C VAL A 63 9.82 4.45 22.80
N ASP A 64 10.11 5.74 22.87
CA ASP A 64 9.33 6.66 23.72
C ASP A 64 7.98 6.98 23.07
N ILE A 65 7.92 7.10 21.74
CA ILE A 65 6.66 7.23 20.99
C ILE A 65 5.79 6.00 21.26
N HIS A 66 6.38 4.81 21.19
CA HIS A 66 5.67 3.55 21.43
C HIS A 66 5.09 3.49 22.86
N ARG A 67 5.86 3.88 23.89
CA ARG A 67 5.40 3.90 25.27
C ARG A 67 4.20 4.83 25.52
N HIS A 68 4.09 5.90 24.76
CA HIS A 68 2.99 6.86 24.87
C HIS A 68 1.82 6.54 23.93
N SER A 69 1.93 5.46 23.16
CA SER A 69 0.84 4.97 22.29
C SER A 69 -0.09 4.02 23.06
N GLU A 70 -1.25 3.74 22.47
CA GLU A 70 -2.19 2.72 22.95
C GLU A 70 -1.84 1.30 22.45
N VAL A 71 -0.75 1.16 21.66
CA VAL A 71 -0.31 -0.13 21.11
C VAL A 71 0.42 -0.91 22.20
N PRO A 72 0.05 -2.19 22.45
CA PRO A 72 0.73 -3.03 23.44
C PRO A 72 2.23 -3.16 23.16
N GLY A 73 3.04 -3.23 24.23
CA GLY A 73 4.49 -3.21 24.12
C GLY A 73 5.13 -4.39 23.37
N ASP A 74 4.39 -5.46 23.15
CA ASP A 74 4.76 -6.65 22.38
C ASP A 74 4.37 -6.57 20.90
N GLN A 75 3.70 -5.49 20.48
CA GLN A 75 3.29 -5.26 19.10
C GLN A 75 4.08 -4.10 18.50
N SER A 76 4.37 -4.18 17.20
CA SER A 76 4.98 -3.09 16.44
C SER A 76 3.98 -1.96 16.19
N LEU A 77 4.45 -0.70 16.20
CA LEU A 77 3.64 0.44 15.76
C LEU A 77 3.33 0.37 14.27
N PHE A 78 4.25 -0.18 13.48
CA PHE A 78 4.15 -0.35 12.04
C PHE A 78 5.17 -1.40 11.57
N ASP A 79 4.87 -2.08 10.48
CA ASP A 79 5.70 -3.13 9.89
C ASP A 79 6.32 -2.70 8.54
N SER A 80 6.07 -1.46 8.12
CA SER A 80 6.62 -0.90 6.89
C SER A 80 7.16 0.49 7.10
N ILE A 81 8.23 0.81 6.38
CA ILE A 81 8.82 2.15 6.36
C ILE A 81 8.95 2.69 4.95
N LEU A 82 8.85 4.02 4.85
CA LEU A 82 9.14 4.80 3.66
C LEU A 82 10.45 5.56 3.87
N VAL A 83 11.40 5.33 2.98
CA VAL A 83 12.68 6.03 2.93
C VAL A 83 12.73 6.88 1.67
N PHE A 84 12.94 8.17 1.83
CA PHE A 84 13.14 9.08 0.71
C PHE A 84 14.60 9.49 0.67
N GLU A 85 15.35 8.94 -0.28
CA GLU A 85 16.79 9.16 -0.41
C GLU A 85 17.06 10.34 -1.32
N ASN A 86 17.27 11.50 -0.73
CA ASN A 86 17.67 12.72 -1.44
C ASN A 86 19.14 13.07 -1.13
N TYR A 87 20.02 12.08 -1.29
CA TYR A 87 21.46 12.33 -1.10
C TYR A 87 22.08 12.79 -2.41
N PRO A 88 22.93 13.84 -2.41
CA PRO A 88 23.66 14.29 -3.58
C PRO A 88 24.84 13.36 -3.91
N VAL A 89 24.57 12.05 -4.05
CA VAL A 89 25.62 11.05 -4.29
C VAL A 89 26.32 11.31 -5.62
N GLY A 90 25.58 11.77 -6.63
CA GLY A 90 26.13 12.06 -7.96
C GLY A 90 27.16 13.19 -7.96
N GLU A 91 26.94 14.26 -7.23
CA GLU A 91 27.85 15.39 -7.16
C GLU A 91 29.11 15.07 -6.35
N ALA A 92 28.99 14.32 -5.26
CA ALA A 92 30.12 13.92 -4.44
C ALA A 92 31.03 12.91 -5.17
N VAL A 93 30.48 12.02 -5.98
CA VAL A 93 31.25 11.06 -6.78
C VAL A 93 31.93 11.73 -7.97
N HIS A 94 31.26 12.66 -8.65
CA HIS A 94 31.85 13.40 -9.77
C HIS A 94 32.90 14.42 -9.32
N SER A 95 32.80 14.95 -8.11
CA SER A 95 33.82 15.91 -7.58
C SER A 95 35.05 15.21 -7.00
N ALA A 96 35.01 13.93 -6.72
CA ALA A 96 36.13 13.19 -6.13
C ALA A 96 37.12 12.66 -7.17
N ASP A 97 36.81 12.74 -8.50
CA ASP A 97 37.61 11.88 -9.36
C ASP A 97 37.81 12.30 -10.82
N GLU A 98 38.91 12.98 -11.06
CA GLU A 98 39.61 12.95 -12.35
C GLU A 98 40.48 11.67 -12.53
N LEU A 99 40.58 10.78 -11.54
CA LEU A 99 41.52 9.66 -11.50
C LEU A 99 40.90 8.25 -11.53
N LEU A 100 39.61 8.11 -11.21
CA LEU A 100 38.92 6.80 -11.18
C LEU A 100 37.57 6.86 -11.91
N ASP A 101 37.39 6.06 -12.93
CA ASP A 101 36.11 5.88 -13.61
C ASP A 101 35.20 4.93 -12.79
N ILE A 102 34.31 5.50 -11.97
CA ILE A 102 33.36 4.73 -11.15
C ILE A 102 32.13 4.47 -12.01
N GLY A 103 32.08 3.33 -12.68
CA GLY A 103 31.00 3.00 -13.61
C GLY A 103 29.68 2.64 -12.96
N HIS A 104 29.68 2.00 -11.78
CA HIS A 104 28.45 1.56 -11.10
C HIS A 104 28.67 1.38 -9.60
N ILE A 105 27.81 1.96 -8.79
CA ILE A 105 27.75 1.76 -7.34
C ILE A 105 26.48 0.98 -7.00
N THR A 106 26.61 -0.16 -6.32
CA THR A 106 25.47 -0.92 -5.80
C THR A 106 25.49 -0.83 -4.29
N THR A 107 24.44 -0.28 -3.72
CA THR A 107 24.25 -0.22 -2.28
C THR A 107 23.28 -1.33 -1.85
N ILE A 108 23.68 -2.11 -0.87
CA ILE A 108 22.81 -3.13 -0.24
C ILE A 108 22.53 -2.66 1.18
N GLU A 109 21.29 -2.30 1.43
CA GLU A 109 20.83 -1.84 2.73
C GLU A 109 19.80 -2.82 3.30
N HIS A 110 19.91 -3.09 4.58
CA HIS A 110 18.95 -3.89 5.32
C HIS A 110 18.35 -3.07 6.44
N THR A 111 17.04 -3.13 6.55
CA THR A 111 16.31 -2.56 7.68
C THR A 111 15.75 -3.68 8.57
N ASN A 112 15.38 -3.35 9.80
CA ASN A 112 14.71 -4.28 10.72
C ASN A 112 13.20 -4.38 10.47
N PHE A 113 12.70 -3.74 9.43
CA PHE A 113 11.28 -3.74 9.10
C PHE A 113 10.98 -4.76 8.00
N PRO A 114 9.86 -5.48 8.11
CA PRO A 114 9.44 -6.47 7.13
C PRO A 114 9.35 -5.95 5.70
N LEU A 115 9.01 -4.65 5.55
CA LEU A 115 8.83 -4.01 4.24
C LEU A 115 9.42 -2.59 4.26
N THR A 116 10.29 -2.29 3.31
CA THR A 116 10.91 -0.97 3.14
C THR A 116 10.71 -0.47 1.73
N LEU A 117 9.96 0.63 1.58
CA LEU A 117 9.83 1.34 0.32
C LEU A 117 10.86 2.44 0.25
N ILE A 118 11.76 2.36 -0.72
CA ILE A 118 12.82 3.33 -0.95
C ILE A 118 12.49 4.11 -2.22
N VAL A 119 12.49 5.43 -2.12
CA VAL A 119 12.26 6.34 -3.23
C VAL A 119 13.50 7.18 -3.46
N GLU A 120 14.07 7.05 -4.64
CA GLU A 120 15.27 7.77 -5.06
C GLU A 120 14.88 8.79 -6.15
N PRO A 121 14.83 10.10 -5.83
CA PRO A 121 14.59 11.14 -6.81
C PRO A 121 15.85 11.37 -7.64
N SER A 122 15.75 11.14 -8.93
CA SER A 122 16.77 11.46 -9.91
C SER A 122 16.07 11.99 -11.16
N ASP A 123 16.74 12.05 -12.30
CA ASP A 123 16.11 12.38 -13.59
C ASP A 123 14.90 11.47 -13.87
N LYS A 124 14.90 10.27 -13.32
CA LYS A 124 13.78 9.34 -13.31
C LYS A 124 13.53 8.91 -11.88
N LEU A 125 12.29 9.00 -11.43
CA LEU A 125 11.90 8.49 -10.12
C LEU A 125 12.14 6.99 -10.06
N ALA A 126 13.09 6.56 -9.23
CA ALA A 126 13.32 5.15 -8.94
C ALA A 126 12.60 4.77 -7.64
N ILE A 127 11.91 3.64 -7.68
CA ILE A 127 11.20 3.07 -6.53
C ILE A 127 11.69 1.64 -6.34
N ARG A 128 12.20 1.35 -5.16
CA ARG A 128 12.69 0.04 -4.76
C ARG A 128 11.91 -0.45 -3.53
N LEU A 129 11.58 -1.74 -3.51
CA LEU A 129 10.92 -2.37 -2.38
C LEU A 129 11.83 -3.47 -1.84
N SER A 130 12.38 -3.24 -0.65
CA SER A 130 13.13 -4.23 0.12
C SER A 130 12.18 -4.95 1.08
N TYR A 131 12.30 -6.26 1.20
CA TYR A 131 11.35 -7.06 1.97
C TYR A 131 12.00 -8.29 2.61
N ASP A 132 11.41 -8.77 3.68
CA ASP A 132 11.78 -10.04 4.30
C ASP A 132 11.22 -11.21 3.48
N ALA A 133 12.10 -11.97 2.85
CA ALA A 133 11.74 -13.12 2.02
C ALA A 133 11.16 -14.31 2.80
N THR A 134 11.22 -14.28 4.13
CA THR A 134 10.54 -15.27 4.98
C THR A 134 9.06 -14.97 5.17
N LEU A 135 8.66 -13.72 4.96
CA LEU A 135 7.29 -13.23 5.13
C LEU A 135 6.57 -12.96 3.80
N PHE A 136 7.31 -12.61 2.76
CA PHE A 136 6.75 -12.21 1.47
C PHE A 136 7.33 -13.00 0.31
N GLU A 137 6.47 -13.43 -0.59
CA GLU A 137 6.87 -14.01 -1.86
C GLU A 137 7.25 -12.94 -2.88
N SER A 138 8.29 -13.18 -3.67
CA SER A 138 8.76 -12.22 -4.68
C SER A 138 7.68 -11.83 -5.71
N VAL A 139 6.80 -12.76 -6.08
CA VAL A 139 5.68 -12.52 -7.00
C VAL A 139 4.69 -11.52 -6.39
N ALA A 140 4.40 -11.63 -5.10
CA ALA A 140 3.52 -10.69 -4.38
C ALA A 140 4.12 -9.28 -4.35
N ILE A 141 5.43 -9.18 -4.09
CA ILE A 141 6.16 -7.90 -4.08
C ILE A 141 6.18 -7.25 -5.47
N GLN A 142 6.44 -8.02 -6.52
CA GLN A 142 6.38 -7.49 -7.89
C GLN A 142 4.99 -6.96 -8.24
N ARG A 143 3.94 -7.66 -7.85
CA ARG A 143 2.56 -7.22 -8.03
C ARG A 143 2.27 -5.93 -7.24
N THR A 144 2.72 -5.84 -6.01
CA THR A 144 2.60 -4.62 -5.18
C THR A 144 3.26 -3.41 -5.84
N LEU A 145 4.46 -3.57 -6.41
CA LEU A 145 5.13 -2.50 -7.17
C LEU A 145 4.32 -2.08 -8.40
N GLN A 146 3.73 -3.03 -9.12
CA GLN A 146 2.88 -2.73 -10.27
C GLN A 146 1.59 -1.98 -9.85
N HIS A 147 0.99 -2.35 -8.73
CA HIS A 147 -0.16 -1.65 -8.17
C HIS A 147 0.22 -0.21 -7.77
N LEU A 148 1.35 -0.02 -7.07
CA LEU A 148 1.85 1.30 -6.72
C LEU A 148 2.08 2.17 -7.95
N GLN A 149 2.73 1.63 -8.98
CA GLN A 149 2.96 2.34 -10.24
C GLN A 149 1.64 2.77 -10.89
N ARG A 150 0.62 1.92 -10.89
CA ARG A 150 -0.71 2.26 -11.45
C ARG A 150 -1.41 3.34 -10.64
N VAL A 151 -1.33 3.28 -9.31
CA VAL A 151 -1.91 4.32 -8.44
C VAL A 151 -1.24 5.67 -8.71
N ILE A 152 0.10 5.72 -8.77
CA ILE A 152 0.83 6.95 -9.09
C ILE A 152 0.41 7.49 -10.46
N HIS A 153 0.35 6.64 -11.47
CA HIS A 153 -0.08 7.04 -12.81
C HIS A 153 -1.54 7.51 -12.84
N GLY A 154 -2.42 6.81 -12.13
CA GLY A 154 -3.83 7.19 -11.98
C GLY A 154 -4.02 8.56 -11.34
N VAL A 155 -3.30 8.82 -10.25
CA VAL A 155 -3.31 10.13 -9.55
C VAL A 155 -2.84 11.26 -10.47
N LEU A 156 -1.77 11.04 -11.24
CA LEU A 156 -1.24 12.04 -12.17
C LEU A 156 -2.17 12.30 -13.35
N SER A 157 -2.84 11.25 -13.84
CA SER A 157 -3.73 11.36 -15.00
C SER A 157 -5.13 11.86 -14.65
N GLN A 158 -5.60 11.59 -13.43
CA GLN A 158 -6.96 11.87 -12.95
C GLN A 158 -6.96 12.43 -11.52
N PRO A 159 -6.40 13.63 -11.29
CA PRO A 159 -6.19 14.16 -9.94
C PRO A 159 -7.50 14.47 -9.18
N ASP A 160 -8.59 14.66 -9.88
CA ASP A 160 -9.90 15.00 -9.31
C ASP A 160 -10.76 13.76 -8.98
N VAL A 161 -10.29 12.57 -9.35
CA VAL A 161 -11.00 11.32 -9.03
C VAL A 161 -10.68 10.90 -7.60
N PRO A 162 -11.68 10.47 -6.80
CA PRO A 162 -11.43 9.88 -5.49
C PRO A 162 -10.44 8.71 -5.55
N LEU A 163 -9.53 8.64 -4.60
CA LEU A 163 -8.49 7.60 -4.54
C LEU A 163 -9.09 6.20 -4.53
N SER A 164 -10.26 6.03 -3.90
CA SER A 164 -11.00 4.76 -3.86
C SER A 164 -11.44 4.25 -5.23
N ARG A 165 -11.50 5.11 -6.25
CA ARG A 165 -11.93 4.79 -7.62
C ARG A 165 -10.78 4.60 -8.60
N LEU A 166 -9.55 4.83 -8.17
CA LEU A 166 -8.39 4.62 -9.03
C LEU A 166 -8.20 3.12 -9.33
N PRO A 167 -7.93 2.75 -10.58
CA PRO A 167 -7.70 1.36 -10.96
C PRO A 167 -6.36 0.87 -10.42
N ILE A 168 -6.38 -0.07 -9.47
CA ILE A 168 -5.18 -0.71 -8.90
C ILE A 168 -4.80 -1.92 -9.75
N LEU A 169 -5.79 -2.70 -10.19
CA LEU A 169 -5.59 -3.93 -10.93
C LEU A 169 -5.23 -3.68 -12.39
N GLY A 170 -4.29 -4.47 -12.92
CA GLY A 170 -4.07 -4.55 -14.36
C GLY A 170 -5.16 -5.34 -15.08
N GLU A 171 -5.26 -5.17 -16.41
CA GLU A 171 -6.25 -5.91 -17.22
C GLU A 171 -6.10 -7.43 -17.10
N GLN A 172 -4.87 -7.94 -17.11
CA GLN A 172 -4.58 -9.36 -16.96
C GLN A 172 -5.02 -9.87 -15.58
N GLU A 173 -4.65 -9.17 -14.50
CA GLU A 173 -5.02 -9.54 -13.15
C GLU A 173 -6.54 -9.46 -12.92
N ARG A 174 -7.16 -8.41 -13.46
CA ARG A 174 -8.62 -8.27 -13.44
C ARG A 174 -9.31 -9.41 -14.18
N ASN A 175 -8.80 -9.80 -15.34
CA ASN A 175 -9.33 -10.93 -16.11
C ASN A 175 -9.18 -12.25 -15.34
N GLN A 176 -8.03 -12.46 -14.70
CA GLN A 176 -7.78 -13.63 -13.87
C GLN A 176 -8.79 -13.73 -12.72
N ILE A 177 -9.00 -12.64 -11.97
CA ILE A 177 -9.92 -12.61 -10.84
C ILE A 177 -11.37 -12.82 -11.30
N LEU A 178 -11.79 -12.14 -12.38
CA LEU A 178 -13.20 -12.14 -12.79
C LEU A 178 -13.59 -13.39 -13.60
N HIS A 179 -12.65 -14.00 -14.33
CA HIS A 179 -12.98 -15.05 -15.29
C HIS A 179 -12.22 -16.35 -15.04
N GLU A 180 -10.88 -16.31 -14.83
CA GLU A 180 -10.10 -17.54 -14.68
C GLU A 180 -10.36 -18.22 -13.33
N TRP A 181 -10.45 -17.45 -12.25
CA TRP A 181 -10.76 -17.97 -10.92
C TRP A 181 -12.27 -18.19 -10.68
N ASN A 182 -13.10 -17.74 -11.60
CA ASN A 182 -14.55 -17.95 -11.58
C ASN A 182 -15.04 -18.72 -12.82
N PRO A 183 -14.51 -19.93 -13.10
CA PRO A 183 -14.81 -20.67 -14.33
C PRO A 183 -16.17 -21.37 -14.32
N ALA A 184 -17.11 -20.95 -13.49
CA ALA A 184 -18.43 -21.56 -13.41
C ALA A 184 -19.44 -20.91 -14.40
N PRO A 185 -19.47 -21.30 -15.67
CA PRO A 185 -20.54 -20.89 -16.58
C PRO A 185 -21.81 -21.63 -16.15
N ALA A 186 -22.58 -21.06 -15.24
CA ALA A 186 -23.90 -21.56 -14.97
C ALA A 186 -24.81 -21.22 -16.15
N ASN A 187 -25.24 -22.25 -16.86
CA ASN A 187 -26.30 -22.12 -17.85
C ASN A 187 -27.63 -21.89 -17.10
N TYR A 188 -27.94 -20.63 -16.85
CA TYR A 188 -29.24 -20.24 -16.34
C TYR A 188 -30.01 -19.43 -17.40
N PRO A 189 -31.34 -19.55 -17.41
CA PRO A 189 -32.18 -18.85 -18.40
C PRO A 189 -32.17 -17.34 -18.11
N ARG A 190 -31.34 -16.58 -18.85
CA ARG A 190 -31.18 -15.12 -18.67
C ARG A 190 -32.41 -14.28 -19.04
N ASN A 191 -33.38 -14.90 -19.71
CA ASN A 191 -34.62 -14.28 -20.16
C ASN A 191 -35.80 -14.54 -19.21
N LEU A 192 -35.56 -15.14 -18.05
CA LEU A 192 -36.59 -15.42 -17.06
C LEU A 192 -36.34 -14.67 -15.77
N CYS A 193 -37.43 -14.23 -15.14
CA CYS A 193 -37.40 -13.74 -13.77
C CYS A 193 -37.32 -14.92 -12.76
N LEU A 194 -36.88 -14.66 -11.53
CA LEU A 194 -36.72 -15.69 -10.49
C LEU A 194 -38.00 -16.49 -10.24
N HIS A 195 -39.16 -15.83 -10.16
CA HIS A 195 -40.44 -16.49 -9.99
C HIS A 195 -40.75 -17.44 -11.15
N GLN A 196 -40.42 -17.07 -12.39
CA GLN A 196 -40.63 -17.93 -13.56
C GLN A 196 -39.73 -19.18 -13.55
N ILE A 197 -38.50 -19.04 -13.01
CA ILE A 197 -37.60 -20.18 -12.80
C ILE A 197 -38.17 -21.11 -11.75
N PHE A 198 -38.70 -20.57 -10.65
CA PHE A 198 -39.39 -21.31 -9.62
C PHE A 198 -40.62 -22.06 -10.17
N GLU A 199 -41.53 -21.34 -10.87
CA GLU A 199 -42.70 -21.91 -11.51
C GLU A 199 -42.38 -23.06 -12.49
N ARG A 200 -41.27 -22.95 -13.20
CA ARG A 200 -40.75 -24.04 -14.02
C ARG A 200 -40.35 -25.27 -13.18
N GLN A 201 -39.77 -25.03 -12.02
CA GLN A 201 -39.39 -26.12 -11.11
C GLN A 201 -40.61 -26.79 -10.52
N VAL A 202 -41.64 -26.04 -10.13
CA VAL A 202 -42.97 -26.54 -9.72
C VAL A 202 -43.54 -27.47 -10.80
N LYS A 203 -43.59 -27.02 -12.06
CA LYS A 203 -44.11 -27.82 -13.17
C LYS A 203 -43.29 -29.09 -13.47
N ALA A 204 -41.97 -29.02 -13.30
CA ALA A 204 -41.10 -30.17 -13.57
C ALA A 204 -41.08 -31.20 -12.45
N HIS A 205 -41.24 -30.74 -11.20
CA HIS A 205 -41.08 -31.59 -10.01
C HIS A 205 -42.08 -31.25 -8.90
N PRO A 206 -43.43 -31.32 -9.15
CA PRO A 206 -44.44 -30.87 -8.19
C PRO A 206 -44.35 -31.56 -6.83
N ASN A 207 -44.06 -32.83 -6.81
CA ASN A 207 -44.03 -33.66 -5.59
C ASN A 207 -42.67 -33.65 -4.84
N ARG A 208 -41.68 -32.87 -5.31
CA ARG A 208 -40.41 -32.71 -4.57
C ARG A 208 -40.58 -31.77 -3.40
N VAL A 209 -39.89 -32.03 -2.30
CA VAL A 209 -39.81 -31.10 -1.18
C VAL A 209 -39.16 -29.81 -1.63
N ALA A 210 -39.88 -28.70 -1.45
CA ALA A 210 -39.44 -27.35 -1.78
C ALA A 210 -38.90 -26.63 -0.55
N VAL A 211 -39.49 -26.81 0.60
CA VAL A 211 -39.14 -26.18 1.88
C VAL A 211 -39.18 -27.17 2.99
N ILE A 212 -38.22 -27.11 3.91
CA ILE A 212 -38.20 -27.87 5.16
C ILE A 212 -38.15 -26.83 6.29
N ALA A 213 -39.17 -26.88 7.18
CA ALA A 213 -39.26 -25.99 8.32
C ALA A 213 -39.46 -26.81 9.61
N GLY A 214 -38.39 -27.11 10.31
CA GLY A 214 -38.41 -28.05 11.44
C GLY A 214 -38.71 -29.48 10.96
N ASP A 215 -39.83 -30.05 11.42
CA ASP A 215 -40.30 -31.38 11.04
C ASP A 215 -41.33 -31.33 9.90
N GLU A 216 -41.68 -30.17 9.40
CA GLU A 216 -42.64 -30.01 8.31
C GLU A 216 -41.92 -29.91 6.96
N GLU A 217 -42.38 -30.71 6.01
CA GLU A 217 -41.92 -30.68 4.62
C GLU A 217 -43.07 -30.23 3.72
N ILE A 218 -42.78 -29.20 2.90
CA ILE A 218 -43.73 -28.62 1.94
C ILE A 218 -43.22 -28.94 0.53
N SER A 219 -44.05 -29.51 -0.31
CA SER A 219 -43.70 -29.80 -1.69
C SER A 219 -43.78 -28.55 -2.59
N TYR A 220 -43.30 -28.65 -3.83
CA TYR A 220 -43.40 -27.57 -4.80
C TYR A 220 -44.84 -27.28 -5.23
N ASP A 221 -45.78 -28.23 -5.07
CA ASP A 221 -47.17 -28.08 -5.47
C ASP A 221 -48.05 -27.48 -4.34
N GLU A 222 -47.57 -27.54 -3.12
CA GLU A 222 -48.20 -26.90 -1.95
C GLU A 222 -47.76 -25.45 -1.81
#